data_baefc2447a92c656fed96e7a1389bd0b
#
_entry.id   baefc2447a92c656fed96e7a1389bd0b
#
_cell.length_a   1.000
_cell.length_b   1.000
_cell.length_c   1.000
_cell.angle_alpha   90.00
_cell.angle_beta   90.00
_cell.angle_gamma   90.00
#
_symmetry.space_group_name_H-M   'P 1'
#
loop_
_entity.id
_entity.type
_entity.pdbx_description
1 polymer ?
#
loop_
_entity_poly.entity_id
_entity_poly.type
_entity_poly.pdbx_seq_one_letter_code
_entity_poly.pdbx_strand_id
1 'polypeptide(L)'
;MMEKMIFGRFIPGTSLIHRLDPRAKILFVFLFIAIVFVANNALTYALLLVFTLLIVFLSKIRLYFLINGLKPVFILLIFTFFLHLFFTKEGDLLFSFGFIEIFEEGLRQGIFISIRFLVLVFITSILTLTTSPISITDGIEILLGPFKRLKLPVHELALMMSISLRFIPTLMDETGKILKAQMARGSDIGSGPVKERVKAVVPLLIPLFVSAFKRAEDLATAMEVRGYRGGAGRTRYRQLDWRRADTMSLVLLAAFTGVLWYFRT
;
A
#
# COMPACT_ATOMS: atom_id res chain seq x y z
N MET A 1 -10.74 -10.35 18.82
CA MET A 1 -9.87 -10.67 17.66
C MET A 1 -9.97 -9.63 16.53
N MET A 2 -11.11 -8.99 16.29
CA MET A 2 -11.30 -7.99 15.21
C MET A 2 -10.63 -6.64 15.45
N GLU A 3 -10.31 -6.27 16.69
CA GLU A 3 -9.58 -5.02 17.00
C GLU A 3 -8.13 -4.95 16.45
N LYS A 4 -7.58 -6.09 16.01
CA LYS A 4 -6.20 -6.16 15.46
C LYS A 4 -6.12 -6.06 13.93
N MET A 5 -7.24 -6.08 13.22
CA MET A 5 -7.26 -5.87 11.77
C MET A 5 -7.28 -4.37 11.45
N ILE A 6 -6.14 -3.73 11.61
CA ILE A 6 -5.95 -2.33 11.28
C ILE A 6 -5.54 -2.26 9.81
N PHE A 7 -6.53 -2.29 8.93
CA PHE A 7 -6.34 -1.98 7.52
C PHE A 7 -5.90 -0.51 7.39
N GLY A 8 -4.74 -0.28 6.74
CA GLY A 8 -4.27 1.05 6.37
C GLY A 8 -3.97 1.96 7.55
N ARG A 9 -3.04 1.57 8.41
CA ARG A 9 -2.69 2.32 9.62
C ARG A 9 -1.94 3.60 9.28
N PHE A 10 -2.66 4.65 8.89
CA PHE A 10 -2.11 6.00 8.89
C PHE A 10 -1.70 6.38 10.31
N ILE A 11 -0.44 6.78 10.48
CA ILE A 11 0.08 7.29 11.75
C ILE A 11 0.18 8.81 11.63
N PRO A 12 -0.63 9.59 12.35
CA PRO A 12 -0.52 11.04 12.30
C PRO A 12 0.86 11.48 12.80
N GLY A 13 1.52 12.36 12.05
CA GLY A 13 2.85 12.83 12.35
C GLY A 13 3.12 14.21 11.75
N THR A 14 4.20 14.85 12.21
CA THR A 14 4.60 16.21 11.79
C THR A 14 5.90 16.23 10.98
N SER A 15 6.39 15.06 10.51
CA SER A 15 7.63 14.99 9.75
C SER A 15 7.53 15.70 8.39
N LEU A 16 8.67 15.95 7.77
CA LEU A 16 8.73 16.53 6.42
C LEU A 16 7.90 15.71 5.43
N ILE A 17 7.99 14.37 5.50
CA ILE A 17 7.25 13.48 4.61
C ILE A 17 5.74 13.54 4.86
N HIS A 18 5.29 13.69 6.13
CA HIS A 18 3.86 13.83 6.41
C HIS A 18 3.25 15.09 5.79
N ARG A 19 4.05 16.17 5.71
CA ARG A 19 3.60 17.48 5.20
C ARG A 19 3.58 17.59 3.68
N LEU A 20 4.18 16.63 2.95
CA LEU A 20 4.13 16.61 1.50
C LEU A 20 2.71 16.35 0.98
N ASP A 21 2.41 16.95 -0.18
CA ASP A 21 1.15 16.73 -0.89
C ASP A 21 0.99 15.24 -1.28
N PRO A 22 -0.17 14.62 -1.05
CA PRO A 22 -0.44 13.24 -1.42
C PRO A 22 -0.13 12.93 -2.89
N ARG A 23 -0.36 13.86 -3.81
CA ARG A 23 -0.04 13.70 -5.24
C ARG A 23 1.45 13.52 -5.47
N ALA A 24 2.26 14.37 -4.81
CA ALA A 24 3.71 14.28 -4.90
C ALA A 24 4.24 12.97 -4.35
N LYS A 25 3.71 12.49 -3.22
CA LYS A 25 4.08 11.21 -2.63
C LYS A 25 3.73 10.03 -3.54
N ILE A 26 2.53 10.03 -4.12
CA ILE A 26 2.11 8.98 -5.05
C ILE A 26 3.04 8.95 -6.26
N LEU A 27 3.27 10.11 -6.90
CA LEU A 27 4.20 10.21 -8.04
C LEU A 27 5.61 9.78 -7.67
N PHE A 28 6.11 10.22 -6.51
CA PHE A 28 7.42 9.84 -6.00
C PHE A 28 7.54 8.32 -5.86
N VAL A 29 6.57 7.66 -5.25
CA VAL A 29 6.59 6.20 -5.04
C VAL A 29 6.52 5.46 -6.38
N PHE A 30 5.64 5.87 -7.31
CA PHE A 30 5.56 5.26 -8.63
C PHE A 30 6.87 5.38 -9.42
N LEU A 31 7.46 6.58 -9.44
CA LEU A 31 8.75 6.81 -10.10
C LEU A 31 9.86 6.02 -9.42
N PHE A 32 9.89 6.01 -8.09
CA PHE A 32 10.89 5.28 -7.34
C PHE A 32 10.83 3.77 -7.60
N ILE A 33 9.61 3.18 -7.68
CA ILE A 33 9.44 1.78 -8.07
C ILE A 33 10.11 1.50 -9.42
N ALA A 34 9.91 2.38 -10.42
CA ALA A 34 10.56 2.23 -11.72
C ALA A 34 12.09 2.37 -11.63
N ILE A 35 12.59 3.30 -10.81
CA ILE A 35 14.02 3.57 -10.64
C ILE A 35 14.74 2.39 -9.97
N VAL A 36 14.10 1.67 -9.05
CA VAL A 36 14.68 0.49 -8.38
C VAL A 36 15.13 -0.59 -9.39
N PHE A 37 14.44 -0.70 -10.52
CA PHE A 37 14.81 -1.65 -11.59
C PHE A 37 15.99 -1.19 -12.46
N VAL A 38 16.46 0.04 -12.30
CA VAL A 38 17.66 0.55 -12.98
C VAL A 38 18.94 0.03 -12.34
N ALA A 39 18.91 -0.30 -11.03
CA ALA A 39 20.07 -0.82 -10.32
C ALA A 39 20.48 -2.23 -10.79
N ASN A 40 21.79 -2.42 -11.05
CA ASN A 40 22.34 -3.67 -11.56
C ASN A 40 23.64 -4.12 -10.88
N ASN A 41 24.28 -3.26 -10.07
CA ASN A 41 25.54 -3.55 -9.41
C ASN A 41 25.50 -3.24 -7.90
N ALA A 42 26.47 -3.75 -7.13
CA ALA A 42 26.51 -3.60 -5.67
C ALA A 42 26.48 -2.15 -5.22
N LEU A 43 27.12 -1.24 -5.95
CA LEU A 43 27.17 0.18 -5.61
C LEU A 43 25.80 0.83 -5.78
N THR A 44 25.09 0.54 -6.88
CA THR A 44 23.74 1.09 -7.11
C THR A 44 22.72 0.57 -6.11
N TYR A 45 22.80 -0.69 -5.68
CA TYR A 45 21.96 -1.23 -4.61
C TYR A 45 22.31 -0.63 -3.24
N ALA A 46 23.59 -0.38 -2.95
CA ALA A 46 24.00 0.32 -1.74
C ALA A 46 23.44 1.75 -1.70
N LEU A 47 23.54 2.49 -2.82
CA LEU A 47 22.96 3.83 -2.94
C LEU A 47 21.43 3.83 -2.74
N LEU A 48 20.71 2.88 -3.35
CA LEU A 48 19.26 2.71 -3.16
C LEU A 48 18.91 2.46 -1.70
N LEU A 49 19.66 1.60 -1.03
CA LEU A 49 19.43 1.27 0.37
C LEU A 49 19.67 2.48 1.26
N VAL A 50 20.79 3.20 1.07
CA VAL A 50 21.10 4.43 1.83
C VAL A 50 20.04 5.50 1.59
N PHE A 51 19.61 5.73 0.34
CA PHE A 51 18.57 6.69 0.02
C PHE A 51 17.24 6.32 0.67
N THR A 52 16.85 5.04 0.64
CA THR A 52 15.62 4.56 1.29
C THR A 52 15.69 4.72 2.80
N LEU A 53 16.83 4.38 3.43
CA LEU A 53 17.01 4.57 4.88
C LEU A 53 16.96 6.05 5.27
N LEU A 54 17.47 6.94 4.44
CA LEU A 54 17.36 8.39 4.63
C LEU A 54 15.90 8.84 4.62
N ILE A 55 15.08 8.34 3.67
CA ILE A 55 13.64 8.62 3.63
C ILE A 55 12.94 8.07 4.89
N VAL A 56 13.26 6.84 5.31
CA VAL A 56 12.75 6.24 6.55
C VAL A 56 13.07 7.14 7.75
N PHE A 57 14.30 7.60 7.86
CA PHE A 57 14.74 8.49 8.94
C PHE A 57 13.99 9.83 8.93
N LEU A 58 13.86 10.45 7.75
CA LEU A 58 13.11 11.70 7.57
C LEU A 58 11.61 11.55 7.86
N SER A 59 11.05 10.36 7.71
CA SER A 59 9.64 10.08 8.03
C SER A 59 9.35 10.15 9.53
N LYS A 60 10.35 10.01 10.39
CA LYS A 60 10.24 9.91 11.85
C LYS A 60 9.30 8.80 12.33
N ILE A 61 9.06 7.80 11.48
CA ILE A 61 8.27 6.62 11.86
C ILE A 61 9.16 5.70 12.68
N ARG A 62 8.63 5.16 13.78
CA ARG A 62 9.36 4.17 14.59
C ARG A 62 9.61 2.92 13.75
N LEU A 63 10.85 2.49 13.66
CA LEU A 63 11.29 1.28 12.94
C LEU A 63 10.47 0.04 13.32
N TYR A 64 10.00 -0.04 14.55
CA TYR A 64 9.13 -1.10 15.03
C TYR A 64 7.86 -1.29 14.19
N PHE A 65 7.22 -0.20 13.75
CA PHE A 65 6.02 -0.30 12.88
C PHE A 65 6.36 -0.81 11.49
N LEU A 66 7.50 -0.38 10.94
CA LEU A 66 8.00 -0.86 9.65
C LEU A 66 8.35 -2.35 9.71
N ILE A 67 9.13 -2.77 10.71
CA ILE A 67 9.57 -4.16 10.88
C ILE A 67 8.37 -5.09 11.13
N ASN A 68 7.41 -4.71 11.95
CA ASN A 68 6.21 -5.51 12.19
C ASN A 68 5.32 -5.63 10.95
N GLY A 69 5.22 -4.57 10.13
CA GLY A 69 4.53 -4.63 8.84
C GLY A 69 5.24 -5.53 7.83
N LEU A 70 6.56 -5.69 7.98
CA LEU A 70 7.40 -6.51 7.10
C LEU A 70 7.42 -8.00 7.46
N LYS A 71 6.94 -8.40 8.65
CA LYS A 71 7.00 -9.82 9.08
C LYS A 71 6.54 -10.82 8.02
N PRO A 72 5.38 -10.67 7.35
CA PRO A 72 4.97 -11.60 6.31
C PRO A 72 5.87 -11.54 5.07
N VAL A 73 6.46 -10.38 4.81
CA VAL A 73 7.37 -10.16 3.68
C VAL A 73 8.74 -10.79 3.93
N PHE A 74 9.20 -10.83 5.19
CA PHE A 74 10.47 -11.51 5.52
C PHE A 74 10.47 -12.98 5.16
N ILE A 75 9.35 -13.67 5.33
CA ILE A 75 9.21 -15.08 4.92
C ILE A 75 9.42 -15.20 3.41
N LEU A 76 8.80 -14.30 2.64
CA LEU A 76 8.96 -14.26 1.18
C LEU A 76 10.39 -13.93 0.77
N LEU A 77 11.03 -12.95 1.45
CA LEU A 77 12.42 -12.56 1.17
C LEU A 77 13.39 -13.74 1.41
N ILE A 78 13.25 -14.40 2.55
CA ILE A 78 14.07 -15.57 2.89
C ILE A 78 13.87 -16.68 1.86
N PHE A 79 12.62 -16.96 1.52
CA PHE A 79 12.28 -17.99 0.52
C PHE A 79 12.87 -17.65 -0.83
N THR A 80 12.72 -16.41 -1.32
CA THR A 80 13.28 -15.97 -2.61
C THR A 80 14.80 -15.98 -2.60
N PHE A 81 15.44 -15.59 -1.49
CA PHE A 81 16.89 -15.66 -1.34
C PHE A 81 17.40 -17.09 -1.49
N PHE A 82 16.80 -18.04 -0.77
CA PHE A 82 17.18 -19.44 -0.87
C PHE A 82 16.88 -20.04 -2.24
N LEU A 83 15.78 -19.65 -2.89
CA LEU A 83 15.52 -20.06 -4.27
C LEU A 83 16.67 -19.67 -5.21
N HIS A 84 17.08 -18.39 -5.18
CA HIS A 84 18.20 -17.95 -6.03
C HIS A 84 19.51 -18.63 -5.65
N LEU A 85 19.77 -18.82 -4.35
CA LEU A 85 20.99 -19.45 -3.85
C LEU A 85 21.18 -20.90 -4.36
N PHE A 86 20.07 -21.66 -4.45
CA PHE A 86 20.14 -23.09 -4.81
C PHE A 86 19.82 -23.38 -6.27
N PHE A 87 19.03 -22.53 -6.92
CA PHE A 87 18.57 -22.79 -8.29
C PHE A 87 19.36 -22.04 -9.36
N THR A 88 20.01 -20.93 -9.03
CA THR A 88 20.86 -20.21 -10.00
C THR A 88 22.24 -20.84 -10.01
N LYS A 89 22.55 -21.57 -11.08
CA LYS A 89 23.82 -22.29 -11.27
C LYS A 89 24.70 -21.59 -12.31
N GLU A 90 24.92 -20.29 -12.13
CA GLU A 90 25.71 -19.44 -13.01
C GLU A 90 26.89 -18.83 -12.24
N GLY A 91 28.03 -18.59 -12.90
CA GLY A 91 29.23 -18.02 -12.30
C GLY A 91 30.17 -19.08 -11.67
N ASP A 92 31.13 -18.60 -10.89
CA ASP A 92 32.11 -19.46 -10.23
C ASP A 92 31.49 -20.20 -9.04
N LEU A 93 31.95 -21.45 -8.86
CA LEU A 93 31.53 -22.29 -7.74
C LEU A 93 32.19 -21.79 -6.45
N LEU A 94 31.43 -21.22 -5.52
CA LEU A 94 31.94 -20.75 -4.24
C LEU A 94 32.01 -21.85 -3.19
N PHE A 95 31.04 -22.75 -3.17
CA PHE A 95 30.96 -23.80 -2.16
C PHE A 95 30.25 -25.03 -2.73
N SER A 96 30.86 -26.23 -2.52
CA SER A 96 30.26 -27.50 -2.88
C SER A 96 30.32 -28.44 -1.69
N PHE A 97 29.15 -28.90 -1.22
CA PHE A 97 29.03 -29.90 -0.17
C PHE A 97 27.95 -30.93 -0.54
N GLY A 98 28.41 -32.07 -1.10
CA GLY A 98 27.52 -33.14 -1.54
C GLY A 98 26.56 -32.68 -2.64
N PHE A 99 25.28 -32.59 -2.35
CA PHE A 99 24.25 -32.15 -3.31
C PHE A 99 24.01 -30.65 -3.33
N ILE A 100 24.65 -29.90 -2.44
CA ILE A 100 24.47 -28.43 -2.32
C ILE A 100 25.66 -27.76 -2.99
N GLU A 101 25.38 -27.07 -4.08
CA GLU A 101 26.34 -26.25 -4.82
C GLU A 101 25.87 -24.80 -4.77
N ILE A 102 26.73 -23.91 -4.30
CA ILE A 102 26.46 -22.46 -4.23
C ILE A 102 27.38 -21.76 -5.22
N PHE A 103 26.74 -21.05 -6.15
CA PHE A 103 27.42 -20.28 -7.19
C PHE A 103 27.42 -18.79 -6.81
N GLU A 104 28.46 -18.07 -7.28
CA GLU A 104 28.61 -16.64 -7.00
C GLU A 104 27.41 -15.82 -7.49
N GLU A 105 26.94 -16.07 -8.70
CA GLU A 105 25.80 -15.34 -9.28
C GLU A 105 24.50 -15.64 -8.53
N GLY A 106 24.29 -16.86 -8.03
CA GLY A 106 23.15 -17.22 -7.19
C GLY A 106 23.10 -16.44 -5.89
N LEU A 107 24.25 -16.30 -5.22
CA LEU A 107 24.38 -15.49 -4.00
C LEU A 107 24.15 -14.01 -4.30
N ARG A 108 24.77 -13.49 -5.34
CA ARG A 108 24.66 -12.09 -5.78
C ARG A 108 23.23 -11.72 -6.14
N GLN A 109 22.57 -12.51 -6.98
CA GLN A 109 21.18 -12.28 -7.37
C GLN A 109 20.23 -12.41 -6.18
N GLY A 110 20.44 -13.40 -5.31
CA GLY A 110 19.66 -13.57 -4.08
C GLY A 110 19.71 -12.33 -3.19
N ILE A 111 20.90 -11.75 -2.98
CA ILE A 111 21.10 -10.52 -2.21
C ILE A 111 20.42 -9.33 -2.92
N PHE A 112 20.66 -9.13 -4.20
CA PHE A 112 20.14 -7.98 -4.95
C PHE A 112 18.60 -7.98 -4.99
N ILE A 113 17.99 -9.13 -5.24
CA ILE A 113 16.54 -9.26 -5.27
C ILE A 113 15.96 -9.03 -3.87
N SER A 114 16.60 -9.55 -2.82
CA SER A 114 16.17 -9.31 -1.43
C SER A 114 16.22 -7.83 -1.07
N ILE A 115 17.29 -7.11 -1.42
CA ILE A 115 17.40 -5.66 -1.21
C ILE A 115 16.33 -4.92 -2.02
N ARG A 116 16.10 -5.31 -3.27
CA ARG A 116 15.06 -4.71 -4.14
C ARG A 116 13.69 -4.80 -3.50
N PHE A 117 13.26 -5.99 -3.09
CA PHE A 117 11.97 -6.15 -2.41
C PHE A 117 11.89 -5.37 -1.10
N LEU A 118 12.94 -5.39 -0.30
CA LEU A 118 13.00 -4.65 0.97
C LEU A 118 12.81 -3.15 0.75
N VAL A 119 13.52 -2.58 -0.22
CA VAL A 119 13.42 -1.16 -0.59
C VAL A 119 12.02 -0.81 -1.09
N LEU A 120 11.42 -1.64 -1.97
CA LEU A 120 10.07 -1.46 -2.47
C LEU A 120 9.04 -1.46 -1.35
N VAL A 121 9.15 -2.42 -0.43
CA VAL A 121 8.21 -2.52 0.70
C VAL A 121 8.39 -1.37 1.70
N PHE A 122 9.61 -0.91 1.94
CA PHE A 122 9.83 0.26 2.79
C PHE A 122 9.17 1.51 2.21
N ILE A 123 9.39 1.81 0.93
CA ILE A 123 8.87 3.04 0.32
C ILE A 123 7.33 3.04 0.24
N THR A 124 6.73 1.90 -0.11
CA THR A 124 5.27 1.75 -0.15
C THR A 124 4.65 1.80 1.25
N SER A 125 5.31 1.22 2.25
CA SER A 125 4.89 1.32 3.66
C SER A 125 4.94 2.76 4.16
N ILE A 126 5.97 3.53 3.80
CA ILE A 126 6.06 4.94 4.18
C ILE A 126 4.89 5.73 3.60
N LEU A 127 4.53 5.51 2.33
CA LEU A 127 3.34 6.15 1.73
C LEU A 127 2.09 5.85 2.54
N THR A 128 1.84 4.58 2.85
CA THR A 128 0.64 4.15 3.58
C THR A 128 0.61 4.66 5.02
N LEU A 129 1.76 4.67 5.71
CA LEU A 129 1.86 5.13 7.10
C LEU A 129 1.82 6.66 7.22
N THR A 130 2.26 7.41 6.20
CA THR A 130 2.33 8.89 6.25
C THR A 130 1.18 9.60 5.55
N THR A 131 0.27 8.87 4.90
CA THR A 131 -0.82 9.48 4.12
C THR A 131 -2.13 8.76 4.41
N SER A 132 -3.17 9.53 4.77
CA SER A 132 -4.48 8.94 5.05
C SER A 132 -5.11 8.37 3.77
N PRO A 133 -5.90 7.27 3.86
CA PRO A 133 -6.55 6.67 2.69
C PRO A 133 -7.41 7.67 1.90
N ILE A 134 -8.12 8.57 2.60
CA ILE A 134 -8.93 9.63 1.97
C ILE A 134 -8.02 10.59 1.17
N SER A 135 -6.86 10.96 1.72
CA SER A 135 -5.91 11.85 1.02
C SER A 135 -5.28 11.18 -0.20
N ILE A 136 -5.05 9.85 -0.13
CA ILE A 136 -4.59 9.08 -1.29
C ILE A 136 -5.66 9.10 -2.39
N THR A 137 -6.94 8.88 -2.04
CA THR A 137 -8.06 8.94 -2.99
C THR A 137 -8.17 10.31 -3.65
N ASP A 138 -8.09 11.40 -2.87
CA ASP A 138 -8.11 12.77 -3.39
C ASP A 138 -6.92 13.03 -4.34
N GLY A 139 -5.75 12.52 -3.98
CA GLY A 139 -4.55 12.60 -4.81
C GLY A 139 -4.69 11.86 -6.14
N ILE A 140 -5.19 10.63 -6.10
CA ILE A 140 -5.45 9.81 -7.29
C ILE A 140 -6.49 10.47 -8.20
N GLU A 141 -7.58 11.02 -7.64
CA GLU A 141 -8.60 11.73 -8.44
C GLU A 141 -8.00 12.87 -9.25
N ILE A 142 -7.11 13.65 -8.64
CA ILE A 142 -6.48 14.78 -9.32
C ILE A 142 -5.46 14.30 -10.35
N LEU A 143 -4.64 13.30 -10.02
CA LEU A 143 -3.65 12.72 -10.94
C LEU A 143 -4.30 12.05 -12.16
N LEU A 144 -5.45 11.41 -11.97
CA LEU A 144 -6.25 10.84 -13.05
C LEU A 144 -7.12 11.87 -13.78
N GLY A 145 -7.15 13.13 -13.31
CA GLY A 145 -7.91 14.21 -13.93
C GLY A 145 -7.74 14.35 -15.44
N PRO A 146 -6.50 14.31 -16.00
CA PRO A 146 -6.26 14.36 -17.45
C PRO A 146 -6.95 13.24 -18.23
N PHE A 147 -7.13 12.06 -17.62
CA PHE A 147 -7.77 10.90 -18.23
C PHE A 147 -9.30 11.03 -18.36
N LYS A 148 -9.91 12.08 -17.81
CA LYS A 148 -11.31 12.44 -18.11
C LYS A 148 -11.55 12.63 -19.62
N ARG A 149 -10.52 13.06 -20.36
CA ARG A 149 -10.59 13.18 -21.84
C ARG A 149 -10.80 11.83 -22.54
N LEU A 150 -10.42 10.72 -21.90
CA LEU A 150 -10.66 9.36 -22.35
C LEU A 150 -12.03 8.80 -21.90
N LYS A 151 -12.96 9.68 -21.47
CA LYS A 151 -14.29 9.33 -20.96
C LYS A 151 -14.28 8.43 -19.69
N LEU A 152 -13.16 8.40 -18.95
CA LEU A 152 -13.12 7.69 -17.68
C LEU A 152 -13.91 8.46 -16.62
N PRO A 153 -14.81 7.82 -15.86
CA PRO A 153 -15.62 8.44 -14.80
C PRO A 153 -14.78 8.64 -13.51
N VAL A 154 -13.69 9.41 -13.63
CA VAL A 154 -12.70 9.58 -12.54
C VAL A 154 -13.33 10.16 -11.28
N HIS A 155 -14.28 11.11 -11.44
CA HIS A 155 -14.95 11.71 -10.30
C HIS A 155 -15.86 10.72 -9.58
N GLU A 156 -16.64 9.96 -10.33
CA GLU A 156 -17.55 8.94 -9.81
C GLU A 156 -16.77 7.84 -9.07
N LEU A 157 -15.66 7.40 -9.63
CA LEU A 157 -14.76 6.43 -8.97
C LEU A 157 -14.21 6.98 -7.65
N ALA A 158 -13.73 8.24 -7.64
CA ALA A 158 -13.21 8.88 -6.42
C ALA A 158 -14.31 9.07 -5.37
N LEU A 159 -15.53 9.42 -5.80
CA LEU A 159 -16.68 9.53 -4.91
C LEU A 159 -17.02 8.17 -4.28
N MET A 160 -17.08 7.10 -5.09
CA MET A 160 -17.33 5.74 -4.60
C MET A 160 -16.25 5.30 -3.59
N MET A 161 -14.98 5.56 -3.88
CA MET A 161 -13.87 5.27 -2.94
C MET A 161 -14.02 6.06 -1.64
N SER A 162 -14.35 7.35 -1.72
CA SER A 162 -14.51 8.22 -0.54
C SER A 162 -15.68 7.78 0.34
N ILE A 163 -16.81 7.40 -0.26
CA ILE A 163 -17.97 6.85 0.42
C ILE A 163 -17.63 5.52 1.09
N SER A 164 -16.97 4.61 0.35
CA SER A 164 -16.56 3.30 0.85
C SER A 164 -15.63 3.44 2.06
N LEU A 165 -14.58 4.28 1.97
CA LEU A 165 -13.64 4.53 3.06
C LEU A 165 -14.32 5.11 4.31
N ARG A 166 -15.38 5.91 4.14
CA ARG A 166 -16.17 6.45 5.24
C ARG A 166 -17.02 5.37 5.92
N PHE A 167 -17.60 4.44 5.14
CA PHE A 167 -18.48 3.42 5.69
C PHE A 167 -17.75 2.19 6.23
N ILE A 168 -16.49 1.93 5.84
CA ILE A 168 -15.70 0.80 6.36
C ILE A 168 -15.73 0.71 7.89
N PRO A 169 -15.41 1.77 8.69
CA PRO A 169 -15.44 1.66 10.15
C PRO A 169 -16.84 1.28 10.68
N THR A 170 -17.88 1.91 10.14
CA THR A 170 -19.26 1.67 10.56
C THR A 170 -19.72 0.24 10.25
N LEU A 171 -19.38 -0.29 9.05
CA LEU A 171 -19.69 -1.66 8.66
C LEU A 171 -18.88 -2.67 9.49
N MET A 172 -17.65 -2.36 9.88
CA MET A 172 -16.87 -3.20 10.79
C MET A 172 -17.49 -3.29 12.18
N ASP A 173 -17.97 -2.16 12.73
CA ASP A 173 -18.67 -2.13 14.03
C ASP A 173 -19.98 -2.93 13.96
N GLU A 174 -20.71 -2.79 12.87
CA GLU A 174 -21.95 -3.53 12.63
C GLU A 174 -21.70 -5.02 12.48
N THR A 175 -20.68 -5.40 11.71
CA THR A 175 -20.21 -6.80 11.61
C THR A 175 -19.90 -7.37 12.98
N GLY A 176 -19.22 -6.61 13.84
CA GLY A 176 -18.94 -7.03 15.21
C GLY A 176 -20.21 -7.26 16.07
N LYS A 177 -21.23 -6.40 15.90
CA LYS A 177 -22.52 -6.56 16.60
C LYS A 177 -23.28 -7.78 16.11
N ILE A 178 -23.38 -7.96 14.78
CA ILE A 178 -24.06 -9.11 14.17
C ILE A 178 -23.35 -10.42 14.56
N LEU A 179 -22.00 -10.44 14.54
CA LEU A 179 -21.21 -11.58 14.95
C LEU A 179 -21.51 -12.00 16.39
N LYS A 180 -21.50 -11.05 17.33
CA LYS A 180 -21.84 -11.33 18.73
C LYS A 180 -23.27 -11.83 18.88
N ALA A 181 -24.23 -11.28 18.14
CA ALA A 181 -25.62 -11.73 18.16
C ALA A 181 -25.77 -13.16 17.63
N GLN A 182 -25.06 -13.52 16.57
CA GLN A 182 -25.08 -14.89 16.01
C GLN A 182 -24.41 -15.91 16.95
N MET A 183 -23.31 -15.51 17.59
CA MET A 183 -22.65 -16.34 18.61
C MET A 183 -23.60 -16.60 19.80
N ALA A 184 -24.36 -15.59 20.25
CA ALA A 184 -25.36 -15.76 21.30
C ALA A 184 -26.54 -16.69 20.90
N ARG A 185 -26.79 -16.83 19.58
CA ARG A 185 -27.75 -17.80 19.02
C ARG A 185 -27.19 -19.22 18.80
N GLY A 186 -25.94 -19.44 19.23
CA GLY A 186 -25.28 -20.73 19.11
C GLY A 186 -24.55 -20.98 17.80
N SER A 187 -24.41 -19.96 16.93
CA SER A 187 -23.59 -20.07 15.71
C SER A 187 -22.13 -20.08 16.10
N ASP A 188 -21.42 -21.17 15.83
CA ASP A 188 -19.96 -21.23 15.99
C ASP A 188 -19.26 -21.07 14.65
N ILE A 189 -18.66 -19.88 14.46
CA ILE A 189 -17.97 -19.51 13.20
C ILE A 189 -16.50 -19.94 13.23
N GLY A 190 -15.98 -20.27 14.43
CA GLY A 190 -14.56 -20.57 14.66
C GLY A 190 -14.19 -22.02 14.58
N SER A 191 -15.12 -22.95 14.81
CA SER A 191 -14.87 -24.40 14.91
C SER A 191 -15.58 -25.18 13.80
N GLY A 192 -15.20 -26.45 13.62
CA GLY A 192 -15.79 -27.36 12.64
C GLY A 192 -15.12 -27.33 11.24
N PRO A 193 -15.56 -28.23 10.35
CA PRO A 193 -15.07 -28.34 8.98
C PRO A 193 -15.37 -27.11 8.16
N VAL A 194 -14.56 -26.86 7.11
CA VAL A 194 -14.66 -25.66 6.24
C VAL A 194 -16.09 -25.43 5.72
N LYS A 195 -16.81 -26.50 5.36
CA LYS A 195 -18.19 -26.43 4.85
C LYS A 195 -19.17 -25.82 5.88
N GLU A 196 -19.00 -26.14 7.16
CA GLU A 196 -19.84 -25.63 8.26
C GLU A 196 -19.49 -24.17 8.56
N ARG A 197 -18.19 -23.82 8.52
CA ARG A 197 -17.76 -22.42 8.65
C ARG A 197 -18.34 -21.52 7.56
N VAL A 198 -18.34 -21.99 6.30
CA VAL A 198 -18.96 -21.25 5.19
C VAL A 198 -20.46 -21.07 5.41
N LYS A 199 -21.19 -22.12 5.87
CA LYS A 199 -22.61 -22.01 6.20
C LYS A 199 -22.87 -21.02 7.35
N ALA A 200 -21.98 -20.95 8.33
CA ALA A 200 -22.10 -20.04 9.47
C ALA A 200 -21.84 -18.56 9.07
N VAL A 201 -21.17 -18.30 7.96
CA VAL A 201 -20.93 -16.94 7.45
C VAL A 201 -22.16 -16.35 6.75
N VAL A 202 -23.01 -17.18 6.12
CA VAL A 202 -24.20 -16.68 5.39
C VAL A 202 -25.16 -15.87 6.29
N PRO A 203 -25.51 -16.30 7.53
CA PRO A 203 -26.32 -15.49 8.44
C PRO A 203 -25.70 -14.16 8.88
N LEU A 204 -24.40 -13.95 8.65
CA LEU A 204 -23.73 -12.67 8.86
C LEU A 204 -23.83 -11.79 7.62
N LEU A 205 -23.70 -12.38 6.43
CA LEU A 205 -23.67 -11.62 5.17
C LEU A 205 -25.03 -11.01 4.86
N ILE A 206 -26.13 -11.75 5.04
CA ILE A 206 -27.48 -11.26 4.66
C ILE A 206 -27.84 -9.95 5.40
N PRO A 207 -27.74 -9.87 6.74
CA PRO A 207 -28.04 -8.62 7.45
C PRO A 207 -27.09 -7.46 7.05
N LEU A 208 -25.80 -7.77 6.78
CA LEU A 208 -24.84 -6.75 6.35
C LEU A 208 -25.19 -6.19 4.98
N PHE A 209 -25.59 -7.05 4.02
CA PHE A 209 -26.05 -6.58 2.71
C PHE A 209 -27.30 -5.70 2.84
N VAL A 210 -28.30 -6.15 3.58
CA VAL A 210 -29.52 -5.35 3.80
C VAL A 210 -29.21 -3.99 4.41
N SER A 211 -28.36 -3.96 5.44
CA SER A 211 -27.92 -2.71 6.05
C SER A 211 -27.13 -1.81 5.09
N ALA A 212 -26.23 -2.38 4.29
CA ALA A 212 -25.45 -1.65 3.30
C ALA A 212 -26.34 -1.02 2.22
N PHE A 213 -27.32 -1.77 1.70
CA PHE A 213 -28.28 -1.25 0.71
C PHE A 213 -29.14 -0.13 1.30
N LYS A 214 -29.66 -0.31 2.50
CA LYS A 214 -30.46 0.73 3.17
C LYS A 214 -29.66 2.02 3.36
N ARG A 215 -28.39 1.91 3.78
CA ARG A 215 -27.49 3.07 3.91
C ARG A 215 -27.20 3.72 2.57
N ALA A 216 -27.04 2.93 1.50
CA ALA A 216 -26.83 3.46 0.16
C ALA A 216 -28.08 4.25 -0.33
N GLU A 217 -29.28 3.73 -0.08
CA GLU A 217 -30.54 4.40 -0.39
C GLU A 217 -30.72 5.70 0.42
N ASP A 218 -30.49 5.65 1.74
CA ASP A 218 -30.55 6.83 2.62
C ASP A 218 -29.54 7.90 2.15
N LEU A 219 -28.31 7.48 1.76
CA LEU A 219 -27.30 8.42 1.26
C LEU A 219 -27.69 8.99 -0.10
N ALA A 220 -28.20 8.17 -1.02
CA ALA A 220 -28.64 8.62 -2.34
C ALA A 220 -29.75 9.66 -2.20
N THR A 221 -30.78 9.39 -1.40
CA THR A 221 -31.86 10.31 -1.09
C THR A 221 -31.35 11.62 -0.48
N ALA A 222 -30.42 11.53 0.51
CA ALA A 222 -29.82 12.71 1.11
C ALA A 222 -28.99 13.54 0.11
N MET A 223 -28.32 12.91 -0.83
CA MET A 223 -27.56 13.59 -1.89
C MET A 223 -28.49 14.27 -2.88
N GLU A 224 -29.58 13.62 -3.27
CA GLU A 224 -30.60 14.17 -4.19
C GLU A 224 -31.27 15.41 -3.58
N VAL A 225 -31.75 15.32 -2.33
CA VAL A 225 -32.36 16.45 -1.60
C VAL A 225 -31.39 17.63 -1.45
N ARG A 226 -30.09 17.37 -1.34
CA ARG A 226 -29.04 18.41 -1.30
C ARG A 226 -28.64 18.93 -2.67
N GLY A 227 -29.32 18.52 -3.74
CA GLY A 227 -29.11 19.00 -5.10
C GLY A 227 -27.84 18.48 -5.74
N TYR A 228 -27.38 17.26 -5.40
CA TYR A 228 -26.23 16.64 -6.06
C TYR A 228 -26.53 16.41 -7.56
N ARG A 229 -25.71 17.00 -8.42
CA ARG A 229 -25.85 16.93 -9.91
C ARG A 229 -24.63 16.29 -10.59
N GLY A 230 -23.90 15.41 -9.89
CA GLY A 230 -22.67 14.80 -10.43
C GLY A 230 -21.45 15.68 -10.28
N GLY A 231 -20.41 15.39 -11.08
CA GLY A 231 -19.09 16.04 -10.97
C GLY A 231 -18.95 17.36 -11.73
N ALA A 232 -19.89 17.71 -12.62
CA ALA A 232 -19.78 18.92 -13.45
C ALA A 232 -20.04 20.19 -12.63
N GLY A 233 -19.10 21.16 -12.67
CA GLY A 233 -19.23 22.46 -11.98
C GLY A 233 -19.11 22.42 -10.47
N ARG A 234 -18.69 21.31 -9.88
CA ARG A 234 -18.57 21.15 -8.42
C ARG A 234 -17.28 21.78 -7.89
N THR A 235 -17.42 22.56 -6.81
CA THR A 235 -16.28 23.04 -6.00
C THR A 235 -15.86 21.99 -4.99
N ARG A 236 -14.58 21.93 -4.65
CA ARG A 236 -14.03 21.04 -3.63
C ARG A 236 -13.84 21.79 -2.33
N TYR A 237 -14.42 21.28 -1.26
CA TYR A 237 -14.20 21.83 0.08
C TYR A 237 -12.75 21.63 0.54
N ARG A 238 -12.18 20.44 0.30
CA ARG A 238 -10.79 20.12 0.61
C ARG A 238 -9.96 20.27 -0.65
N GLN A 239 -9.07 21.27 -0.65
CA GLN A 239 -8.12 21.50 -1.71
C GLN A 239 -6.75 20.97 -1.28
N LEU A 240 -6.04 20.32 -2.21
CA LEU A 240 -4.65 19.91 -2.02
C LEU A 240 -3.75 21.03 -2.52
N ASP A 241 -2.84 21.50 -1.66
CA ASP A 241 -1.93 22.60 -1.97
C ASP A 241 -0.55 22.07 -2.33
N TRP A 242 -0.18 22.26 -3.59
CA TRP A 242 1.16 21.92 -4.06
C TRP A 242 2.18 22.95 -3.59
N ARG A 243 3.18 22.50 -2.84
CA ARG A 243 4.21 23.35 -2.25
C ARG A 243 5.57 23.17 -2.94
N ARG A 244 6.49 24.13 -2.74
CA ARG A 244 7.87 24.00 -3.23
C ARG A 244 8.58 22.74 -2.76
N ALA A 245 8.29 22.28 -1.55
CA ALA A 245 8.82 21.02 -1.00
C ALA A 245 8.43 19.80 -1.84
N ASP A 246 7.23 19.79 -2.43
CA ASP A 246 6.74 18.70 -3.28
C ASP A 246 7.55 18.64 -4.59
N THR A 247 7.75 19.78 -5.23
CA THR A 247 8.60 19.86 -6.43
C THR A 247 10.03 19.45 -6.10
N MET A 248 10.57 19.94 -4.97
CA MET A 248 11.93 19.62 -4.52
C MET A 248 12.12 18.12 -4.28
N SER A 249 11.12 17.42 -3.73
CA SER A 249 11.17 15.97 -3.54
C SER A 249 11.28 15.21 -4.87
N LEU A 250 10.56 15.64 -5.90
CA LEU A 250 10.64 15.04 -7.23
C LEU A 250 11.95 15.38 -7.96
N VAL A 251 12.46 16.60 -7.79
CA VAL A 251 13.78 17.01 -8.34
C VAL A 251 14.90 16.20 -7.69
N LEU A 252 14.86 16.00 -6.37
CA LEU A 252 15.81 15.13 -5.67
C LEU A 252 15.76 13.70 -6.19
N LEU A 253 14.57 13.18 -6.44
CA LEU A 253 14.41 11.85 -7.02
C LEU A 253 15.00 11.78 -8.44
N ALA A 254 14.77 12.79 -9.27
CA ALA A 254 15.33 12.86 -10.62
C ALA A 254 16.87 12.97 -10.59
N ALA A 255 17.43 13.78 -9.70
CA ALA A 255 18.88 13.87 -9.50
C ALA A 255 19.45 12.52 -9.03
N PHE A 256 18.80 11.86 -8.08
CA PHE A 256 19.18 10.52 -7.62
C PHE A 256 19.15 9.49 -8.76
N THR A 257 18.14 9.57 -9.64
CA THR A 257 18.07 8.71 -10.84
C THR A 257 19.25 8.95 -11.77
N GLY A 258 19.66 10.19 -11.98
CA GLY A 258 20.85 10.55 -12.75
C GLY A 258 22.14 9.96 -12.17
N VAL A 259 22.28 10.01 -10.84
CA VAL A 259 23.41 9.39 -10.13
C VAL A 259 23.40 7.88 -10.32
N LEU A 260 22.25 7.21 -10.14
CA LEU A 260 22.13 5.77 -10.35
C LEU A 260 22.45 5.37 -11.80
N TRP A 261 21.98 6.18 -12.75
CA TRP A 261 22.26 5.93 -14.18
C TRP A 261 23.76 6.05 -14.49
N TYR A 262 24.45 7.03 -13.91
CA TYR A 262 25.89 7.20 -14.07
C TYR A 262 26.70 6.03 -13.51
N PHE A 263 26.28 5.46 -12.37
CA PHE A 263 26.99 4.33 -11.74
C PHE A 263 26.46 2.94 -12.15
N ARG A 264 25.56 2.90 -13.11
CA ARG A 264 24.97 1.63 -13.61
C ARG A 264 25.94 0.78 -14.42
N THR A 265 27.00 1.37 -14.97
CA THR A 265 27.99 0.72 -15.85
C THR A 265 28.82 -0.29 -15.12
#